data_d9aa41bb4f09f1123e515c115494bd53
#
_entry.id   d9aa41bb4f09f1123e515c115494bd53
#
_cell.length_a   1.000
_cell.length_b   1.000
_cell.length_c   1.000
_cell.angle_alpha   90.00
_cell.angle_beta   90.00
_cell.angle_gamma   90.00
#
_symmetry.space_group_name_H-M   'P 1'
#
loop_
_entity.id
_entity.type
_entity.pdbx_description
1 polymer ?
#
loop_
_entity_poly.entity_id
_entity_poly.type
_entity_poly.pdbx_seq_one_letter_code
_entity_poly.pdbx_strand_id
1 'polypeptide(L)'
;SRRAYVRRILVAGNNRTRDEVIRREFRQFEAAWYDGDKIRLSRDRVDRLGFFTEVNVETIEIPGTPDQVDLMFTVAEKPTGSISLGAGFSSAEKVTLSFGIRQENAFGSGNYLAVEVNTSKYNRNLVLSTTDPYFTQNGISRTIDVFQRTTRPYLGDINSYSLVNSGLGLRFGVPVT
;
A
#
# COMPACT_ATOMS: atom_id res chain seq x y z
N SER A 1 25.26 6.83 -31.93
CA SER A 1 25.15 7.10 -30.49
C SER A 1 25.70 5.92 -29.69
N ARG A 2 26.59 6.19 -28.78
CA ARG A 2 27.19 5.16 -27.94
C ARG A 2 26.15 4.70 -26.91
N ARG A 3 26.06 3.39 -26.71
CA ARG A 3 25.25 2.84 -25.65
C ARG A 3 25.90 3.13 -24.30
N ALA A 4 25.10 3.62 -23.34
CA ALA A 4 25.54 3.81 -21.98
C ALA A 4 25.18 2.57 -21.15
N TYR A 5 25.98 2.31 -20.14
CA TYR A 5 25.82 1.17 -19.24
C TYR A 5 25.49 1.69 -17.85
N VAL A 6 24.43 1.18 -17.24
CA VAL A 6 24.02 1.60 -15.92
C VAL A 6 24.81 0.80 -14.88
N ARG A 7 25.72 1.47 -14.18
CA ARG A 7 26.53 0.83 -13.16
C ARG A 7 25.76 0.62 -11.87
N ARG A 8 25.13 1.67 -11.37
CA ARG A 8 24.39 1.63 -10.11
C ARG A 8 23.12 2.44 -10.20
N ILE A 9 22.11 2.01 -9.46
CA ILE A 9 20.89 2.76 -9.25
C ILE A 9 20.80 3.09 -7.77
N LEU A 10 20.80 4.39 -7.46
CA LEU A 10 20.78 4.91 -6.10
C LEU A 10 19.40 5.46 -5.81
N VAL A 11 18.95 5.32 -4.58
CA VAL A 11 17.66 5.81 -4.12
C VAL A 11 17.88 6.73 -2.92
N ALA A 12 17.31 7.91 -2.96
CA ALA A 12 17.45 8.90 -1.90
C ALA A 12 16.08 9.50 -1.57
N GLY A 13 15.94 9.98 -0.35
CA GLY A 13 14.71 10.62 0.13
C GLY A 13 13.72 9.67 0.79
N ASN A 14 14.00 8.37 0.78
CA ASN A 14 13.13 7.36 1.36
C ASN A 14 13.45 7.14 2.85
N ASN A 15 13.02 8.08 3.68
CA ASN A 15 13.31 8.01 5.12
C ASN A 15 12.50 6.95 5.85
N ARG A 16 11.26 6.69 5.39
CA ARG A 16 10.36 5.68 5.97
C ARG A 16 10.25 4.45 5.10
N THR A 17 10.19 4.64 3.78
CA THR A 17 10.02 3.54 2.83
C THR A 17 11.31 2.77 2.68
N ARG A 18 11.21 1.46 2.77
CA ARG A 18 12.39 0.59 2.56
C ARG A 18 12.84 0.63 1.11
N ASP A 19 14.13 0.54 0.92
CA ASP A 19 14.76 0.56 -0.41
C ASP A 19 14.15 -0.49 -1.35
N GLU A 20 13.91 -1.68 -0.85
CA GLU A 20 13.35 -2.79 -1.64
C GLU A 20 11.97 -2.48 -2.21
N VAL A 21 11.16 -1.67 -1.51
CA VAL A 21 9.83 -1.27 -1.96
C VAL A 21 9.92 -0.44 -3.24
N ILE A 22 10.93 0.39 -3.34
CA ILE A 22 11.17 1.23 -4.51
C ILE A 22 11.88 0.43 -5.60
N ARG A 23 12.91 -0.32 -5.24
CA ARG A 23 13.72 -1.06 -6.22
C ARG A 23 12.95 -2.16 -6.94
N ARG A 24 12.00 -2.80 -6.29
CA ARG A 24 11.18 -3.85 -6.91
C ARG A 24 10.27 -3.32 -8.02
N GLU A 25 10.04 -2.01 -8.08
CA GLU A 25 9.29 -1.37 -9.14
C GLU A 25 10.13 -1.03 -10.36
N PHE A 26 11.45 -1.12 -10.26
CA PHE A 26 12.34 -0.77 -11.36
C PHE A 26 12.29 -1.80 -12.48
N ARG A 27 12.27 -1.31 -13.71
CA ARG A 27 12.40 -2.12 -14.93
C ARG A 27 13.71 -1.89 -15.62
N GLN A 28 14.39 -0.76 -15.34
CA GLN A 28 15.78 -0.58 -15.65
C GLN A 28 16.60 -1.18 -14.51
N PHE A 29 17.53 -2.05 -14.83
CA PHE A 29 18.31 -2.76 -13.82
C PHE A 29 19.77 -2.28 -13.81
N GLU A 30 20.44 -2.49 -12.68
CA GLU A 30 21.87 -2.31 -12.58
C GLU A 30 22.57 -3.33 -13.47
N ALA A 31 23.80 -3.01 -13.89
CA ALA A 31 24.60 -3.86 -14.77
C ALA A 31 23.92 -4.19 -16.09
N ALA A 32 23.14 -3.25 -16.60
CA ALA A 32 22.40 -3.39 -17.85
C ALA A 32 22.57 -2.13 -18.70
N TRP A 33 22.26 -2.26 -19.99
CA TRP A 33 22.30 -1.10 -20.88
C TRP A 33 21.26 -0.06 -20.50
N TYR A 34 21.65 1.21 -20.63
CA TYR A 34 20.75 2.33 -20.40
C TYR A 34 19.60 2.29 -21.41
N ASP A 35 18.37 2.30 -20.91
CA ASP A 35 17.17 2.36 -21.73
C ASP A 35 16.25 3.44 -21.16
N GLY A 36 16.11 4.56 -21.88
CA GLY A 36 15.31 5.69 -21.42
C GLY A 36 13.85 5.35 -21.22
N ASP A 37 13.30 4.43 -21.99
CA ASP A 37 11.92 3.98 -21.83
C ASP A 37 11.72 3.16 -20.55
N LYS A 38 12.66 2.31 -20.24
CA LYS A 38 12.62 1.52 -18.98
C LYS A 38 12.82 2.42 -17.76
N ILE A 39 13.63 3.45 -17.87
CA ILE A 39 13.84 4.41 -16.80
C ILE A 39 12.56 5.19 -16.53
N ARG A 40 11.88 5.67 -17.58
CA ARG A 40 10.60 6.36 -17.42
C ARG A 40 9.54 5.43 -16.87
N LEU A 41 9.49 4.19 -17.32
CA LEU A 41 8.57 3.20 -16.80
C LEU A 41 8.84 2.94 -15.31
N SER A 42 10.09 2.83 -14.90
CA SER A 42 10.48 2.66 -13.51
C SER A 42 10.02 3.83 -12.65
N ARG A 43 10.26 5.06 -13.13
CA ARG A 43 9.80 6.26 -12.43
C ARG A 43 8.29 6.29 -12.29
N ASP A 44 7.56 5.98 -13.36
CA ASP A 44 6.10 6.00 -13.35
C ASP A 44 5.54 4.93 -12.41
N ARG A 45 6.16 3.76 -12.36
CA ARG A 45 5.73 2.69 -11.45
C ARG A 45 5.95 3.08 -9.99
N VAL A 46 7.06 3.72 -9.67
CA VAL A 46 7.31 4.23 -8.31
C VAL A 46 6.31 5.33 -7.95
N ASP A 47 6.03 6.22 -8.90
CA ASP A 47 5.06 7.29 -8.68
C ASP A 47 3.64 6.75 -8.45
N ARG A 48 3.27 5.67 -9.13
CA ARG A 48 1.95 5.03 -8.98
C ARG A 48 1.75 4.36 -7.63
N LEU A 49 2.80 4.12 -6.88
CA LEU A 49 2.66 3.59 -5.53
C LEU A 49 1.85 4.52 -4.62
N GLY A 50 1.88 5.83 -4.91
CA GLY A 50 1.12 6.81 -4.15
C GLY A 50 1.74 7.19 -2.81
N PHE A 51 3.00 6.80 -2.58
CA PHE A 51 3.70 7.06 -1.33
C PHE A 51 4.50 8.36 -1.35
N PHE A 52 4.63 8.98 -2.52
CA PHE A 52 5.51 10.11 -2.75
C PHE A 52 4.78 11.25 -3.44
N THR A 53 5.11 12.48 -3.04
CA THR A 53 4.61 13.67 -3.74
C THR A 53 5.37 13.91 -5.03
N GLU A 54 6.62 13.46 -5.09
CA GLU A 54 7.50 13.70 -6.21
C GLU A 54 8.49 12.57 -6.37
N VAL A 55 8.70 12.14 -7.59
CA VAL A 55 9.71 11.13 -7.96
C VAL A 55 10.52 11.69 -9.12
N ASN A 56 11.81 11.86 -8.91
CA ASN A 56 12.73 12.36 -9.92
C ASN A 56 13.84 11.36 -10.18
N VAL A 57 14.30 11.31 -11.41
CA VAL A 57 15.44 10.49 -11.79
C VAL A 57 16.49 11.36 -12.46
N GLU A 58 17.74 11.21 -12.06
CA GLU A 58 18.87 11.91 -12.67
C GLU A 58 19.89 10.89 -13.16
N THR A 59 20.48 11.19 -14.30
CA THR A 59 21.59 10.41 -14.84
C THR A 59 22.89 11.10 -14.45
N ILE A 60 23.77 10.38 -13.77
CA ILE A 60 25.04 10.89 -13.29
C ILE A 60 26.17 10.24 -14.09
N GLU A 61 26.95 11.07 -14.77
CA GLU A 61 28.12 10.60 -15.49
C GLU A 61 29.23 10.25 -14.50
N ILE A 62 29.94 9.16 -14.78
CA ILE A 62 31.03 8.69 -13.94
C ILE A 62 32.34 9.21 -14.54
N PRO A 63 33.15 9.95 -13.77
CA PRO A 63 34.45 10.42 -14.27
C PRO A 63 35.36 9.27 -14.67
N GLY A 64 36.01 9.38 -15.82
CA GLY A 64 36.94 8.37 -16.33
C GLY A 64 36.31 7.19 -17.05
N THR A 65 34.98 7.11 -17.10
CA THR A 65 34.27 6.02 -17.80
C THR A 65 33.15 6.62 -18.65
N PRO A 66 33.42 6.99 -19.92
CA PRO A 66 32.45 7.71 -20.74
C PRO A 66 31.22 6.89 -21.16
N ASP A 67 31.28 5.57 -20.99
CA ASP A 67 30.20 4.64 -21.35
C ASP A 67 29.40 4.14 -20.15
N GLN A 68 29.70 4.61 -18.94
CA GLN A 68 29.00 4.21 -17.73
C GLN A 68 28.32 5.40 -17.05
N VAL A 69 27.15 5.14 -16.51
CA VAL A 69 26.38 6.14 -15.77
C VAL A 69 25.77 5.51 -14.52
N ASP A 70 25.51 6.35 -13.54
CA ASP A 70 24.69 5.98 -12.37
C ASP A 70 23.34 6.69 -12.51
N LEU A 71 22.31 6.05 -12.00
CA LEU A 71 20.99 6.65 -11.89
C LEU A 71 20.70 6.97 -10.44
N MET A 72 20.17 8.17 -10.21
CA MET A 72 19.75 8.61 -8.87
C MET A 72 18.25 8.87 -8.90
N PHE A 73 17.51 8.03 -8.19
CA PHE A 73 16.08 8.24 -7.96
C PHE A 73 15.90 8.97 -6.65
N THR A 74 15.33 10.15 -6.71
CA THR A 74 15.04 10.98 -5.54
C THR A 74 13.55 11.05 -5.35
N VAL A 75 13.08 10.71 -4.15
CA VAL A 75 11.66 10.70 -3.82
C VAL A 75 11.40 11.63 -2.65
N ALA A 76 10.22 12.22 -2.62
CA ALA A 76 9.75 13.02 -1.49
C ALA A 76 8.53 12.33 -0.90
N GLU A 77 8.67 11.81 0.29
CA GLU A 77 7.60 11.07 0.96
C GLU A 77 6.46 11.98 1.40
N LYS A 78 5.25 11.44 1.38
CA LYS A 78 4.06 12.13 1.86
C LYS A 78 3.35 11.27 2.89
N PRO A 79 2.47 11.88 3.71
CA PRO A 79 1.64 11.08 4.60
C PRO A 79 0.77 10.11 3.81
N THR A 80 0.78 8.84 4.19
CA THR A 80 0.05 7.77 3.50
C THR A 80 -1.07 7.19 4.34
N GLY A 81 -1.26 7.71 5.55
CA GLY A 81 -2.32 7.25 6.44
C GLY A 81 -3.50 8.22 6.49
N SER A 82 -4.67 7.70 6.77
CA SER A 82 -5.85 8.50 6.99
C SER A 82 -6.68 7.90 8.12
N ILE A 83 -7.34 8.80 8.87
CA ILE A 83 -8.28 8.43 9.92
C ILE A 83 -9.62 9.00 9.52
N SER A 84 -10.65 8.18 9.54
CA SER A 84 -12.01 8.62 9.25
C SER A 84 -12.90 8.36 10.46
N LEU A 85 -13.73 9.35 10.77
CA LEU A 85 -14.73 9.26 11.82
C LEU A 85 -16.10 9.60 11.21
N GLY A 86 -17.10 8.82 11.53
CA GLY A 86 -18.43 9.05 11.03
C GLY A 86 -19.45 8.82 12.12
N ALA A 87 -20.57 9.52 12.01
CA ALA A 87 -21.72 9.35 12.87
C ALA A 87 -22.97 9.45 12.02
N GLY A 88 -23.92 8.57 12.29
CA GLY A 88 -25.19 8.57 11.59
C GLY A 88 -26.33 8.30 12.54
N PHE A 89 -27.54 8.56 12.06
CA PHE A 89 -28.75 8.29 12.81
C PHE A 89 -29.77 7.63 11.89
N SER A 90 -30.35 6.55 12.36
CA SER A 90 -31.48 5.92 11.66
C SER A 90 -32.57 5.60 12.67
N SER A 91 -33.81 5.51 12.20
CA SER A 91 -34.92 5.17 13.05
C SER A 91 -34.85 3.74 13.58
N ALA A 92 -34.16 2.85 12.86
CA ALA A 92 -34.00 1.44 13.25
C ALA A 92 -32.85 1.23 14.23
N GLU A 93 -31.69 1.83 13.96
CA GLU A 93 -30.46 1.58 14.72
C GLU A 93 -30.09 2.71 15.68
N LYS A 94 -30.87 3.78 15.68
CA LYS A 94 -30.60 4.99 16.46
C LYS A 94 -29.29 5.63 16.02
N VAL A 95 -28.31 5.74 16.91
CA VAL A 95 -27.03 6.36 16.58
C VAL A 95 -26.06 5.30 16.12
N THR A 96 -25.41 5.54 14.98
CA THR A 96 -24.33 4.69 14.48
C THR A 96 -23.03 5.48 14.50
N LEU A 97 -21.97 4.84 14.96
CA LEU A 97 -20.63 5.41 14.98
C LEU A 97 -19.71 4.56 14.13
N SER A 98 -18.91 5.22 13.32
CA SER A 98 -17.91 4.54 12.51
C SER A 98 -16.53 5.16 12.71
N PHE A 99 -15.52 4.32 12.75
CA PHE A 99 -14.13 4.71 12.90
C PHE A 99 -13.32 3.88 11.92
N GLY A 100 -12.43 4.54 11.19
CA GLY A 100 -11.58 3.84 10.23
C GLY A 100 -10.17 4.41 10.25
N ILE A 101 -9.19 3.51 10.19
CA ILE A 101 -7.78 3.86 10.01
C ILE A 101 -7.32 3.13 8.77
N ARG A 102 -6.70 3.86 7.86
CA ARG A 102 -6.06 3.31 6.67
C ARG A 102 -4.63 3.77 6.63
N GLN A 103 -3.72 2.85 6.41
CA GLN A 103 -2.30 3.17 6.29
C GLN A 103 -1.76 2.43 5.07
N GLU A 104 -1.44 3.18 4.03
CA GLU A 104 -0.67 2.66 2.91
C GLU A 104 0.81 2.73 3.30
N ASN A 105 1.61 1.81 2.77
CA ASN A 105 3.04 1.75 3.09
C ASN A 105 3.27 1.65 4.61
N ALA A 106 2.57 0.73 5.26
CA ALA A 106 2.65 0.54 6.71
C ALA A 106 4.07 0.21 7.14
N PHE A 107 4.61 1.01 8.07
CA PHE A 107 5.99 0.86 8.57
C PHE A 107 7.06 0.88 7.48
N GLY A 108 6.78 1.51 6.33
CA GLY A 108 7.71 1.57 5.22
C GLY A 108 7.85 0.28 4.42
N SER A 109 7.01 -0.71 4.66
CA SER A 109 7.09 -2.03 4.01
C SER A 109 6.37 -2.10 2.67
N GLY A 110 5.64 -1.06 2.29
CA GLY A 110 4.80 -1.07 1.09
C GLY A 110 3.48 -1.80 1.28
N ASN A 111 3.19 -2.31 2.47
CA ASN A 111 1.98 -3.05 2.75
C ASN A 111 0.84 -2.10 3.11
N TYR A 112 -0.38 -2.51 2.80
CA TYR A 112 -1.59 -1.78 3.14
C TYR A 112 -2.20 -2.34 4.41
N LEU A 113 -2.62 -1.46 5.31
CA LEU A 113 -3.27 -1.84 6.56
C LEU A 113 -4.53 -1.00 6.72
N ALA A 114 -5.65 -1.64 7.02
CA ALA A 114 -6.92 -0.96 7.28
C ALA A 114 -7.60 -1.58 8.49
N VAL A 115 -8.14 -0.73 9.34
CA VAL A 115 -8.97 -1.13 10.48
C VAL A 115 -10.25 -0.34 10.41
N GLU A 116 -11.40 -1.02 10.44
CA GLU A 116 -12.70 -0.38 10.46
C GLU A 116 -13.51 -0.90 11.63
N VAL A 117 -14.13 0.01 12.36
CA VAL A 117 -15.03 -0.30 13.46
C VAL A 117 -16.33 0.46 13.24
N ASN A 118 -17.42 -0.28 13.15
CA ASN A 118 -18.76 0.29 13.05
C ASN A 118 -19.56 -0.18 14.26
N THR A 119 -20.15 0.74 14.99
CA THR A 119 -20.89 0.44 16.21
C THR A 119 -22.25 1.09 16.16
N SER A 120 -23.29 0.31 16.42
CA SER A 120 -24.64 0.80 16.61
C SER A 120 -25.27 0.10 17.81
N LYS A 121 -26.52 0.42 18.12
CA LYS A 121 -27.21 -0.18 19.27
C LYS A 121 -27.33 -1.69 19.13
N TYR A 122 -27.51 -2.19 17.90
CA TYR A 122 -27.76 -3.60 17.65
C TYR A 122 -26.61 -4.32 16.94
N ASN A 123 -25.68 -3.59 16.36
CA ASN A 123 -24.63 -4.17 15.54
C ASN A 123 -23.27 -3.59 15.90
N ARG A 124 -22.26 -4.45 15.94
CA ARG A 124 -20.86 -4.03 16.03
C ARG A 124 -20.05 -4.83 15.03
N ASN A 125 -19.37 -4.14 14.14
CA ASN A 125 -18.48 -4.75 13.17
C ASN A 125 -17.07 -4.27 13.41
N LEU A 126 -16.13 -5.20 13.44
CA LEU A 126 -14.71 -4.91 13.45
C LEU A 126 -14.09 -5.64 12.27
N VAL A 127 -13.40 -4.90 11.41
CA VAL A 127 -12.71 -5.47 10.25
C VAL A 127 -11.28 -5.01 10.27
N LEU A 128 -10.35 -5.95 10.19
CA LEU A 128 -8.92 -5.69 10.03
C LEU A 128 -8.50 -6.30 8.71
N SER A 129 -7.89 -5.49 7.86
CA SER A 129 -7.45 -5.92 6.53
C SER A 129 -5.99 -5.53 6.33
N THR A 130 -5.19 -6.45 5.83
CA THR A 130 -3.80 -6.18 5.48
C THR A 130 -3.50 -6.79 4.12
N THR A 131 -2.79 -6.04 3.29
CA THR A 131 -2.42 -6.46 1.94
C THR A 131 -0.93 -6.32 1.74
N ASP A 132 -0.30 -7.41 1.32
CA ASP A 132 1.08 -7.43 0.86
C ASP A 132 1.06 -7.49 -0.68
N PRO A 133 1.40 -6.39 -1.39
CA PRO A 133 1.33 -6.38 -2.85
C PRO A 133 2.39 -7.24 -3.53
N TYR A 134 3.42 -7.63 -2.79
CA TYR A 134 4.50 -8.48 -3.31
C TYR A 134 4.72 -9.67 -2.40
N PHE A 135 3.66 -10.44 -2.17
CA PHE A 135 3.78 -11.70 -1.43
C PHE A 135 4.74 -12.66 -2.13
N THR A 136 4.75 -12.64 -3.47
CA THR A 136 5.77 -13.33 -4.27
C THR A 136 6.57 -12.31 -5.06
N GLN A 137 7.74 -12.70 -5.55
CA GLN A 137 8.59 -11.83 -6.36
C GLN A 137 7.91 -11.42 -7.67
N ASN A 138 6.96 -12.20 -8.14
CA ASN A 138 6.22 -11.94 -9.38
C ASN A 138 5.11 -10.90 -9.22
N GLY A 139 4.90 -10.38 -8.01
CA GLY A 139 3.90 -9.37 -7.77
C GLY A 139 2.51 -9.91 -7.47
N ILE A 140 2.40 -11.17 -7.04
CA ILE A 140 1.14 -11.72 -6.55
C ILE A 140 0.87 -11.10 -5.19
N SER A 141 -0.27 -10.44 -5.05
CA SER A 141 -0.66 -9.81 -3.78
C SER A 141 -1.39 -10.80 -2.88
N ARG A 142 -1.23 -10.61 -1.58
CA ARG A 142 -1.94 -11.39 -0.57
C ARG A 142 -2.68 -10.43 0.35
N THR A 143 -3.98 -10.63 0.49
CA THR A 143 -4.81 -9.87 1.41
C THR A 143 -5.36 -10.81 2.48
N ILE A 144 -5.18 -10.43 3.72
CA ILE A 144 -5.73 -11.14 4.87
C ILE A 144 -6.77 -10.23 5.51
N ASP A 145 -8.00 -10.72 5.62
CA ASP A 145 -9.09 -10.03 6.28
C ASP A 145 -9.49 -10.80 7.54
N VAL A 146 -9.57 -10.10 8.65
CA VAL A 146 -10.09 -10.65 9.91
C VAL A 146 -11.30 -9.82 10.29
N PHE A 147 -12.42 -10.45 10.55
CA PHE A 147 -13.62 -9.72 10.94
C PHE A 147 -14.29 -10.35 12.14
N GLN A 148 -14.92 -9.52 12.92
CA GLN A 148 -15.79 -9.92 14.01
C GLN A 148 -17.05 -9.08 13.93
N ARG A 149 -18.19 -9.76 13.83
CA ARG A 149 -19.49 -9.11 13.80
C ARG A 149 -20.31 -9.57 14.99
N THR A 150 -20.76 -8.62 15.77
CA THR A 150 -21.67 -8.87 16.88
C THR A 150 -23.02 -8.28 16.53
N THR A 151 -24.04 -9.11 16.53
CA THR A 151 -25.43 -8.68 16.25
C THR A 151 -26.27 -8.95 17.46
N ARG A 152 -26.99 -7.93 17.92
CA ARG A 152 -27.98 -8.05 19.00
C ARG A 152 -29.34 -7.76 18.42
N PRO A 153 -30.10 -8.80 18.01
CA PRO A 153 -31.40 -8.56 17.41
C PRO A 153 -32.37 -7.97 18.43
N TYR A 154 -33.16 -7.02 17.98
CA TYR A 154 -34.23 -6.44 18.77
C TYR A 154 -35.42 -7.42 18.76
N LEU A 155 -35.48 -8.25 19.77
CA LEU A 155 -36.60 -9.16 19.98
C LEU A 155 -37.26 -8.74 21.27
N GLY A 156 -38.20 -7.86 21.28
CA GLY A 156 -38.99 -7.45 22.45
C GLY A 156 -38.59 -8.09 23.79
N ASP A 157 -39.27 -7.92 24.80
CA ASP A 157 -38.82 -8.07 26.19
C ASP A 157 -38.36 -9.46 26.68
N ILE A 158 -38.30 -10.52 25.88
CA ILE A 158 -38.21 -11.84 26.46
C ILE A 158 -36.91 -12.59 26.25
N ASN A 159 -36.16 -12.31 25.19
CA ASN A 159 -34.88 -13.01 24.96
C ASN A 159 -33.89 -12.13 24.26
N SER A 160 -33.02 -11.46 25.03
CA SER A 160 -31.88 -10.79 24.44
C SER A 160 -30.74 -11.80 24.26
N TYR A 161 -30.39 -12.09 23.03
CA TYR A 161 -29.20 -12.87 22.72
C TYR A 161 -28.33 -12.04 21.77
N SER A 162 -27.04 -12.31 21.82
CA SER A 162 -26.11 -11.72 20.90
C SER A 162 -25.47 -12.81 20.06
N LEU A 163 -25.39 -12.55 18.76
CA LEU A 163 -24.70 -13.42 17.82
C LEU A 163 -23.34 -12.84 17.51
N VAL A 164 -22.28 -13.61 17.71
CA VAL A 164 -20.93 -13.21 17.38
C VAL A 164 -20.43 -14.08 16.25
N ASN A 165 -20.15 -13.46 15.09
CA ASN A 165 -19.55 -14.13 13.96
C ASN A 165 -18.12 -13.63 13.82
N SER A 166 -17.17 -14.55 13.76
CA SER A 166 -15.78 -14.25 13.51
C SER A 166 -15.34 -15.00 12.25
N GLY A 167 -14.52 -14.36 11.46
CA GLY A 167 -14.06 -14.98 10.23
C GLY A 167 -12.68 -14.51 9.82
N LEU A 168 -12.05 -15.31 8.99
CA LEU A 168 -10.76 -15.03 8.39
C LEU A 168 -10.89 -15.22 6.88
N GLY A 169 -10.52 -14.19 6.12
CA GLY A 169 -10.51 -14.25 4.67
C GLY A 169 -9.10 -14.17 4.14
N LEU A 170 -8.83 -14.91 3.09
CA LEU A 170 -7.55 -14.90 2.42
C LEU A 170 -7.80 -14.72 0.93
N ARG A 171 -7.18 -13.69 0.34
CA ARG A 171 -7.34 -13.38 -1.09
C ARG A 171 -5.97 -13.21 -1.73
N PHE A 172 -5.85 -13.68 -2.95
CA PHE A 172 -4.65 -13.49 -3.76
C PHE A 172 -5.02 -12.73 -5.03
N GLY A 173 -4.20 -11.74 -5.38
CA GLY A 173 -4.36 -10.98 -6.60
C GLY A 173 -3.19 -11.22 -7.54
N VAL A 174 -3.48 -11.45 -8.80
CA VAL A 174 -2.47 -11.65 -9.84
C VAL A 174 -2.49 -10.42 -10.75
N PRO A 175 -1.33 -9.78 -11.00
CA PRO A 175 -1.31 -8.65 -11.92
C PRO A 175 -1.62 -9.13 -13.34
N VAL A 176 -2.52 -8.41 -14.02
CA VAL A 176 -2.90 -8.67 -15.39
C VAL A 176 -2.30 -7.57 -16.26
N THR A 177 -1.50 -7.98 -17.26
CA THR A 177 -0.89 -7.06 -18.21
C THR A 177 -1.71 -6.92 -19.47
#